data_19a0ce40db5a84cc44b3933f7edb319f
#
_entry.id   19a0ce40db5a84cc44b3933f7edb319f
#
_cell.length_a   1.000
_cell.length_b   1.000
_cell.length_c   1.000
_cell.angle_alpha   90.00
_cell.angle_beta   90.00
_cell.angle_gamma   90.00
#
_symmetry.space_group_name_H-M   'P 1'
#
loop_
_entity.id
_entity.type
_entity.pdbx_description
1 polymer ?
#
loop_
_entity_poly.entity_id
_entity_poly.type
_entity_poly.pdbx_seq_one_letter_code
_entity_poly.pdbx_strand_id
1 'polypeptide(L)'
;MNKLTYYILSAILSVLFFSSCSDDEKAVPAAATLNAIKATSHSLEFSLTPQHADQCAWMCYKKGETAPTAEDILNEGILADNSETSIQRAIALEAETCYIIQAAVVSQGRYLLSEALEMKTQPVYENDVPVVKLKLLEKASYRTDNEPGNGNYVIRLASGEIGKDDLPTNIGDYLVRLDLYNVADSDPWNATLPAGEYHAGEETAQIGCWDVETTNVFTRISSDPANGVVYSYVTGGTVLVQRKGDTYTIDMDLSLIHI
;
A
#
# COMPACT_ATOMS: atom_id res chain seq x y z
N MET A 1 23.18 73.56 -13.69
CA MET A 1 22.22 72.49 -13.88
C MET A 1 20.86 73.00 -13.36
N ASN A 2 19.89 73.11 -14.26
CA ASN A 2 18.57 73.68 -13.90
C ASN A 2 17.81 72.69 -13.04
N LYS A 3 17.06 73.23 -12.06
CA LYS A 3 16.20 72.42 -11.15
C LYS A 3 15.24 71.50 -11.95
N LEU A 4 14.84 71.88 -13.15
CA LEU A 4 14.00 71.09 -14.04
C LEU A 4 14.69 69.80 -14.50
N THR A 5 15.98 69.83 -14.76
CA THR A 5 16.76 68.63 -15.16
C THR A 5 16.86 67.61 -14.04
N TYR A 6 16.88 68.08 -12.76
CA TYR A 6 16.92 67.23 -11.60
C TYR A 6 15.60 66.49 -11.36
N TYR A 7 14.47 67.12 -11.61
CA TYR A 7 13.13 66.50 -11.51
C TYR A 7 12.93 65.47 -12.65
N ILE A 8 13.39 65.75 -13.85
CA ILE A 8 13.29 64.78 -14.97
C ILE A 8 14.18 63.57 -14.73
N LEU A 9 15.38 63.72 -14.18
CA LEU A 9 16.28 62.64 -13.84
C LEU A 9 15.75 61.79 -12.70
N SER A 10 15.11 62.44 -11.67
CA SER A 10 14.45 61.76 -10.54
C SER A 10 13.21 60.99 -10.99
N ALA A 11 12.41 61.54 -11.92
CA ALA A 11 11.24 60.86 -12.44
C ALA A 11 11.60 59.66 -13.33
N ILE A 12 12.71 59.71 -14.09
CA ILE A 12 13.17 58.57 -14.88
C ILE A 12 13.77 57.48 -13.99
N LEU A 13 14.44 57.81 -12.87
CA LEU A 13 14.98 56.85 -11.94
C LEU A 13 13.92 56.12 -11.12
N SER A 14 12.77 56.78 -10.83
CA SER A 14 11.66 56.13 -10.13
C SER A 14 10.81 55.20 -11.00
N VAL A 15 10.84 55.33 -12.32
CA VAL A 15 10.13 54.44 -13.25
C VAL A 15 10.91 53.13 -13.50
N LEU A 16 12.22 53.11 -13.24
CA LEU A 16 13.06 51.92 -13.45
C LEU A 16 12.96 50.90 -12.31
N PHE A 17 12.32 51.23 -11.19
CA PHE A 17 12.16 50.28 -10.06
C PHE A 17 10.83 49.54 -10.06
N PHE A 18 9.93 49.76 -11.01
CA PHE A 18 8.66 49.02 -11.10
C PHE A 18 8.62 47.96 -12.23
N SER A 19 9.74 47.70 -12.89
CA SER A 19 9.89 46.48 -13.71
C SER A 19 10.40 45.36 -12.81
N SER A 20 9.73 45.07 -11.67
CA SER A 20 9.74 43.75 -11.11
C SER A 20 8.94 42.91 -12.10
N CYS A 21 9.62 42.27 -13.02
CA CYS A 21 9.09 41.06 -13.63
C CYS A 21 8.72 40.14 -12.47
N SER A 22 7.46 40.07 -12.14
CA SER A 22 6.91 38.80 -11.70
C SER A 22 7.07 37.87 -12.89
N ASP A 23 8.17 37.15 -12.99
CA ASP A 23 8.13 35.86 -13.60
C ASP A 23 7.10 35.08 -12.78
N ASP A 24 5.83 35.23 -13.16
CA ASP A 24 4.85 34.19 -12.90
C ASP A 24 5.40 32.96 -13.64
N GLU A 25 6.34 32.25 -13.04
CA GLU A 25 6.53 30.84 -13.36
C GLU A 25 5.14 30.25 -13.20
N LYS A 26 4.49 30.00 -14.35
CA LYS A 26 3.23 29.29 -14.36
C LYS A 26 3.47 28.02 -13.61
N ALA A 27 3.03 27.95 -12.34
CA ALA A 27 3.16 26.78 -11.52
C ALA A 27 2.65 25.59 -12.35
N VAL A 28 3.54 24.66 -12.65
CA VAL A 28 3.17 23.46 -13.40
C VAL A 28 2.09 22.76 -12.56
N PRO A 29 0.91 22.53 -13.12
CA PRO A 29 -0.17 21.96 -12.33
C PRO A 29 0.23 20.56 -11.83
N ALA A 30 -0.15 20.25 -10.60
CA ALA A 30 0.00 18.89 -10.08
C ALA A 30 -0.84 17.93 -10.92
N ALA A 31 -0.34 16.72 -11.11
CA ALA A 31 -1.03 15.67 -11.88
C ALA A 31 -0.65 14.28 -11.36
N ALA A 32 -1.44 13.28 -11.70
CA ALA A 32 -1.08 11.88 -11.55
C ALA A 32 -1.39 11.13 -12.85
N THR A 33 -0.45 10.30 -13.30
CA THR A 33 -0.60 9.46 -14.49
C THR A 33 -0.62 7.99 -14.07
N LEU A 34 -1.59 7.24 -14.60
CA LEU A 34 -1.77 5.82 -14.37
C LEU A 34 -1.54 5.03 -15.66
N ASN A 35 -0.75 3.93 -15.59
CA ASN A 35 -0.59 3.02 -16.73
C ASN A 35 -0.75 1.57 -16.29
N ALA A 36 -1.53 0.78 -17.03
CA ALA A 36 -1.72 -0.63 -16.79
C ALA A 36 -0.42 -1.42 -17.01
N ILE A 37 -0.13 -2.38 -16.13
CA ILE A 37 1.03 -3.29 -16.26
C ILE A 37 0.54 -4.72 -16.44
N LYS A 38 -0.23 -5.26 -15.45
CA LYS A 38 -0.64 -6.66 -15.43
C LYS A 38 -2.00 -6.83 -14.77
N ALA A 39 -2.73 -7.87 -15.18
CA ALA A 39 -3.94 -8.31 -14.51
C ALA A 39 -3.84 -9.81 -14.23
N THR A 40 -4.32 -10.24 -13.06
CA THR A 40 -4.56 -11.64 -12.69
C THR A 40 -6.05 -11.85 -12.44
N SER A 41 -6.47 -13.04 -11.99
CA SER A 41 -7.86 -13.30 -11.62
C SER A 41 -8.32 -12.53 -10.37
N HIS A 42 -7.39 -12.02 -9.55
CA HIS A 42 -7.71 -11.36 -8.28
C HIS A 42 -6.90 -10.08 -7.99
N SER A 43 -6.07 -9.64 -8.93
CA SER A 43 -5.29 -8.41 -8.76
C SER A 43 -5.08 -7.66 -10.08
N LEU A 44 -4.84 -6.35 -9.95
CA LEU A 44 -4.48 -5.44 -11.04
C LEU A 44 -3.23 -4.68 -10.63
N GLU A 45 -2.20 -4.70 -11.47
CA GLU A 45 -0.94 -4.00 -11.27
C GLU A 45 -0.83 -2.85 -12.27
N PHE A 46 -0.41 -1.71 -11.80
CA PHE A 46 -0.30 -0.48 -12.60
C PHE A 46 0.82 0.41 -12.06
N SER A 47 1.37 1.28 -12.90
CA SER A 47 2.26 2.33 -12.46
C SER A 47 1.49 3.60 -12.15
N LEU A 48 1.90 4.31 -11.10
CA LEU A 48 1.41 5.61 -10.71
C LEU A 48 2.59 6.59 -10.69
N THR A 49 2.48 7.64 -11.49
CA THR A 49 3.48 8.71 -11.58
C THR A 49 2.85 10.03 -11.15
N PRO A 50 3.08 10.50 -9.93
CA PRO A 50 2.68 11.83 -9.49
C PRO A 50 3.64 12.88 -10.02
N GLN A 51 3.15 14.12 -10.18
CA GLN A 51 3.92 15.29 -10.58
C GLN A 51 3.50 16.48 -9.74
N HIS A 52 4.46 17.18 -9.14
CA HIS A 52 4.26 18.40 -8.34
C HIS A 52 3.19 18.27 -7.24
N ALA A 53 3.12 17.09 -6.62
CA ALA A 53 2.13 16.76 -5.60
C ALA A 53 2.71 16.88 -4.18
N ASP A 54 1.95 17.48 -3.26
CA ASP A 54 2.25 17.47 -1.83
C ASP A 54 1.84 16.12 -1.20
N GLN A 55 0.78 15.50 -1.74
CA GLN A 55 0.30 14.18 -1.37
C GLN A 55 -0.32 13.49 -2.59
N CYS A 56 -0.22 12.16 -2.65
CA CYS A 56 -0.83 11.31 -3.67
C CYS A 56 -1.50 10.09 -3.01
N ALA A 57 -2.70 9.75 -3.48
CA ALA A 57 -3.40 8.52 -3.11
C ALA A 57 -4.17 7.97 -4.30
N TRP A 58 -4.59 6.72 -4.23
CA TRP A 58 -5.37 6.08 -5.28
C TRP A 58 -6.45 5.17 -4.70
N MET A 59 -7.49 4.93 -5.49
CA MET A 59 -8.57 3.98 -5.22
C MET A 59 -8.84 3.08 -6.41
N CYS A 60 -9.28 1.85 -6.11
CA CYS A 60 -9.82 0.91 -7.07
C CYS A 60 -11.28 0.60 -6.70
N TYR A 61 -12.20 0.72 -7.65
CA TYR A 61 -13.63 0.45 -7.45
C TYR A 61 -14.23 -0.24 -8.67
N LYS A 62 -15.35 -0.96 -8.52
CA LYS A 62 -15.98 -1.66 -9.64
C LYS A 62 -16.56 -0.66 -10.63
N LYS A 63 -16.41 -0.98 -11.92
CA LYS A 63 -17.07 -0.18 -12.97
C LYS A 63 -18.57 -0.20 -12.80
N GLY A 64 -19.16 0.99 -12.73
CA GLY A 64 -20.59 1.19 -12.48
C GLY A 64 -20.94 1.59 -11.03
N GLU A 65 -20.00 1.53 -10.11
CA GLU A 65 -20.15 2.16 -8.81
C GLU A 65 -19.99 3.68 -8.91
N THR A 66 -20.43 4.39 -7.87
CA THR A 66 -20.26 5.85 -7.80
C THR A 66 -18.77 6.19 -7.73
N ALA A 67 -18.30 7.01 -8.66
CA ALA A 67 -16.91 7.46 -8.67
C ALA A 67 -16.62 8.31 -7.42
N PRO A 68 -15.51 8.02 -6.71
CA PRO A 68 -15.08 8.83 -5.57
C PRO A 68 -14.63 10.22 -6.03
N THR A 69 -14.76 11.20 -5.15
CA THR A 69 -14.17 12.54 -5.37
C THR A 69 -12.66 12.51 -5.10
N ALA A 70 -11.93 13.55 -5.51
CA ALA A 70 -10.51 13.66 -5.18
C ALA A 70 -10.26 13.70 -3.68
N GLU A 71 -11.16 14.32 -2.93
CA GLU A 71 -11.09 14.39 -1.48
C GLU A 71 -11.31 13.01 -0.83
N ASP A 72 -12.28 12.23 -1.32
CA ASP A 72 -12.52 10.86 -0.85
C ASP A 72 -11.27 9.98 -1.08
N ILE A 73 -10.65 10.08 -2.26
CA ILE A 73 -9.44 9.31 -2.57
C ILE A 73 -8.28 9.69 -1.64
N LEU A 74 -8.07 10.97 -1.38
CA LEU A 74 -6.98 11.42 -0.51
C LEU A 74 -7.20 11.06 0.96
N ASN A 75 -8.45 11.03 1.41
CA ASN A 75 -8.79 10.72 2.81
C ASN A 75 -8.88 9.22 3.07
N GLU A 76 -9.42 8.46 2.11
CA GLU A 76 -9.75 7.04 2.30
C GLU A 76 -8.98 6.10 1.37
N GLY A 77 -8.27 6.61 0.36
CA GLY A 77 -7.50 5.83 -0.59
C GLY A 77 -6.19 5.29 -0.03
N ILE A 78 -5.53 4.49 -0.85
CA ILE A 78 -4.20 3.96 -0.56
C ILE A 78 -3.18 5.05 -0.88
N LEU A 79 -2.37 5.42 0.11
CA LEU A 79 -1.31 6.42 -0.07
C LEU A 79 -0.23 5.86 -1.00
N ALA A 80 0.28 6.72 -1.85
CA ALA A 80 1.41 6.44 -2.74
C ALA A 80 2.51 7.48 -2.53
N ASP A 81 3.73 7.15 -2.97
CA ASP A 81 4.81 8.12 -3.05
C ASP A 81 4.35 9.32 -3.90
N ASN A 82 4.69 10.53 -3.48
CA ASN A 82 4.28 11.77 -4.15
C ASN A 82 5.37 12.38 -5.05
N SER A 83 6.54 11.76 -5.12
CA SER A 83 7.72 12.29 -5.81
C SER A 83 8.19 11.41 -6.98
N GLU A 84 7.98 10.09 -6.92
CA GLU A 84 8.50 9.13 -7.89
C GLU A 84 7.43 8.23 -8.47
N THR A 85 7.74 7.64 -9.64
CA THR A 85 6.89 6.59 -10.21
C THR A 85 6.98 5.34 -9.34
N SER A 86 5.84 4.85 -8.89
CA SER A 86 5.73 3.62 -8.11
C SER A 86 4.84 2.60 -8.79
N ILE A 87 5.13 1.32 -8.59
CA ILE A 87 4.26 0.22 -9.00
C ILE A 87 3.26 0.00 -7.87
N GLN A 88 1.98 0.01 -8.23
CA GLN A 88 0.87 -0.18 -7.32
C GLN A 88 0.10 -1.44 -7.70
N ARG A 89 -0.53 -2.09 -6.72
CA ARG A 89 -1.33 -3.29 -6.96
C ARG A 89 -2.66 -3.20 -6.21
N ALA A 90 -3.76 -3.28 -6.94
CA ALA A 90 -5.08 -3.50 -6.35
C ALA A 90 -5.29 -5.01 -6.18
N ILE A 91 -5.68 -5.46 -4.98
CA ILE A 91 -5.73 -6.86 -4.57
C ILE A 91 -7.11 -7.25 -4.03
N ALA A 92 -7.33 -8.55 -3.79
CA ALA A 92 -8.59 -9.12 -3.31
C ALA A 92 -9.79 -8.83 -4.23
N LEU A 93 -9.56 -8.71 -5.51
CA LEU A 93 -10.55 -8.41 -6.53
C LEU A 93 -11.32 -9.67 -6.97
N GLU A 94 -12.50 -9.48 -7.54
CA GLU A 94 -13.28 -10.56 -8.16
C GLU A 94 -12.76 -10.83 -9.58
N ALA A 95 -12.75 -12.10 -10.00
CA ALA A 95 -12.38 -12.49 -11.33
C ALA A 95 -13.34 -11.96 -12.41
N GLU A 96 -12.88 -11.84 -13.65
CA GLU A 96 -13.64 -11.40 -14.84
C GLU A 96 -14.41 -10.07 -14.67
N THR A 97 -13.96 -9.25 -13.71
CA THR A 97 -14.65 -8.01 -13.31
C THR A 97 -13.88 -6.79 -13.80
N CYS A 98 -14.61 -5.80 -14.35
CA CYS A 98 -14.04 -4.51 -14.73
C CYS A 98 -13.96 -3.58 -13.53
N TYR A 99 -12.78 -2.99 -13.35
CA TYR A 99 -12.49 -2.02 -12.31
C TYR A 99 -12.01 -0.71 -12.89
N ILE A 100 -12.24 0.36 -12.16
CA ILE A 100 -11.70 1.67 -12.40
C ILE A 100 -10.66 1.96 -11.32
N ILE A 101 -9.48 2.37 -11.74
CA ILE A 101 -8.42 2.86 -10.86
C ILE A 101 -8.33 4.36 -11.10
N GLN A 102 -8.36 5.13 -10.04
CA GLN A 102 -8.25 6.57 -10.09
C GLN A 102 -7.34 7.07 -8.98
N ALA A 103 -6.46 8.00 -9.30
CA ALA A 103 -5.59 8.66 -8.34
C ALA A 103 -6.03 10.09 -8.11
N ALA A 104 -5.72 10.59 -6.92
CA ALA A 104 -5.87 11.99 -6.58
C ALA A 104 -4.57 12.55 -6.03
N VAL A 105 -4.28 13.79 -6.35
CA VAL A 105 -3.16 14.54 -5.81
C VAL A 105 -3.65 15.84 -5.19
N VAL A 106 -2.95 16.29 -4.16
CA VAL A 106 -3.12 17.65 -3.63
C VAL A 106 -1.84 18.44 -3.85
N SER A 107 -1.99 19.68 -4.23
CA SER A 107 -0.90 20.65 -4.33
C SER A 107 -1.43 22.04 -4.02
N GLN A 108 -0.76 22.74 -3.12
CA GLN A 108 -1.14 24.08 -2.67
C GLN A 108 -2.63 24.17 -2.24
N GLY A 109 -3.15 23.12 -1.60
CA GLY A 109 -4.53 23.01 -1.15
C GLY A 109 -5.57 22.78 -2.25
N ARG A 110 -5.16 22.47 -3.47
CA ARG A 110 -6.06 22.10 -4.57
C ARG A 110 -6.05 20.60 -4.77
N TYR A 111 -7.23 20.02 -4.88
CA TYR A 111 -7.47 18.60 -5.14
C TYR A 111 -7.65 18.36 -6.63
N LEU A 112 -6.90 17.42 -7.20
CA LEU A 112 -6.94 17.10 -8.62
C LEU A 112 -7.05 15.59 -8.81
N LEU A 113 -7.94 15.15 -9.69
CA LEU A 113 -8.11 13.76 -10.09
C LEU A 113 -7.24 13.44 -11.32
N SER A 114 -6.71 12.23 -11.37
CA SER A 114 -6.16 11.66 -12.60
C SER A 114 -7.26 11.32 -13.59
N GLU A 115 -6.87 11.07 -14.85
CA GLU A 115 -7.73 10.28 -15.73
C GLU A 115 -7.97 8.90 -15.11
N ALA A 116 -9.16 8.33 -15.37
CA ALA A 116 -9.54 7.02 -14.88
C ALA A 116 -8.86 5.93 -15.72
N LEU A 117 -8.20 4.98 -15.09
CA LEU A 117 -7.64 3.79 -15.72
C LEU A 117 -8.63 2.63 -15.59
N GLU A 118 -9.19 2.16 -16.69
CA GLU A 118 -10.04 0.98 -16.71
C GLU A 118 -9.19 -0.27 -16.93
N MET A 119 -9.35 -1.26 -16.03
CA MET A 119 -8.71 -2.57 -16.15
C MET A 119 -9.72 -3.69 -15.84
N LYS A 120 -9.50 -4.88 -16.40
CA LYS A 120 -10.32 -6.06 -16.14
C LYS A 120 -9.45 -7.18 -15.59
N THR A 121 -9.90 -7.81 -14.49
CA THR A 121 -9.29 -9.03 -13.95
C THR A 121 -9.49 -10.21 -14.91
N GLN A 122 -8.56 -11.16 -14.89
CA GLN A 122 -8.60 -12.34 -15.73
C GLN A 122 -9.63 -13.37 -15.22
N PRO A 123 -10.07 -14.32 -16.05
CA PRO A 123 -10.78 -15.49 -15.57
C PRO A 123 -9.91 -16.31 -14.61
N VAL A 124 -10.55 -17.06 -13.72
CA VAL A 124 -9.88 -18.10 -12.93
C VAL A 124 -9.62 -19.29 -13.86
N TYR A 125 -8.36 -19.68 -14.02
CA TYR A 125 -7.99 -20.87 -14.78
C TYR A 125 -7.88 -22.09 -13.84
N GLU A 126 -8.13 -23.29 -14.37
CA GLU A 126 -8.12 -24.55 -13.59
C GLU A 126 -6.79 -24.83 -12.86
N ASN A 127 -5.70 -24.21 -13.32
CA ASN A 127 -4.36 -24.32 -12.73
C ASN A 127 -3.97 -23.11 -11.85
N ASP A 128 -4.87 -22.19 -11.63
CA ASP A 128 -4.60 -21.04 -10.73
C ASP A 128 -4.50 -21.55 -9.29
N VAL A 129 -3.51 -21.03 -8.57
CA VAL A 129 -3.36 -21.31 -7.14
C VAL A 129 -4.61 -20.78 -6.41
N PRO A 130 -5.29 -21.61 -5.61
CA PRO A 130 -6.49 -21.17 -4.89
C PRO A 130 -6.21 -19.97 -4.01
N VAL A 131 -7.02 -18.92 -4.12
CA VAL A 131 -6.96 -17.78 -3.21
C VAL A 131 -7.72 -18.13 -1.93
N VAL A 132 -6.99 -18.28 -0.83
CA VAL A 132 -7.55 -18.53 0.49
C VAL A 132 -7.83 -17.20 1.19
N LYS A 133 -9.07 -16.96 1.58
CA LYS A 133 -9.43 -15.77 2.37
C LYS A 133 -9.21 -16.03 3.85
N LEU A 134 -8.39 -15.20 4.48
CA LEU A 134 -8.07 -15.27 5.90
C LEU A 134 -8.67 -14.05 6.62
N LYS A 135 -8.88 -14.19 7.92
CA LYS A 135 -9.31 -13.12 8.82
C LYS A 135 -8.31 -12.98 9.96
N LEU A 136 -8.15 -11.78 10.45
CA LEU A 136 -7.37 -11.54 11.68
C LEU A 136 -8.06 -12.24 12.85
N LEU A 137 -7.32 -13.08 13.58
CA LEU A 137 -7.84 -13.82 14.73
C LEU A 137 -8.04 -12.94 15.95
N GLU A 138 -7.07 -12.07 16.18
CA GLU A 138 -6.99 -11.21 17.34
C GLU A 138 -6.20 -9.94 17.00
N LYS A 139 -6.12 -9.01 17.95
CA LYS A 139 -5.29 -7.82 17.77
C LYS A 139 -3.84 -8.26 17.49
N ALA A 140 -3.25 -7.73 16.41
CA ALA A 140 -1.85 -7.94 16.10
C ALA A 140 -0.98 -7.47 17.28
N SER A 141 0.09 -8.21 17.57
CA SER A 141 1.06 -7.83 18.60
C SER A 141 2.20 -7.02 17.99
N TYR A 142 2.70 -6.05 18.75
CA TYR A 142 3.82 -5.22 18.38
C TYR A 142 4.91 -5.26 19.44
N ARG A 143 6.17 -5.33 19.03
CA ARG A 143 7.35 -5.38 19.89
C ARG A 143 8.45 -4.47 19.35
N THR A 144 9.27 -3.91 20.26
CA THR A 144 10.40 -3.02 19.95
C THR A 144 11.74 -3.55 20.46
N ASP A 145 11.76 -4.80 20.90
CA ASP A 145 12.86 -5.36 21.70
C ASP A 145 13.92 -6.11 20.89
N ASN A 146 13.78 -6.20 19.56
CA ASN A 146 14.71 -7.00 18.76
C ASN A 146 15.97 -6.24 18.37
N GLU A 147 15.81 -5.11 17.65
CA GLU A 147 16.92 -4.29 17.18
C GLU A 147 16.58 -2.79 17.33
N PRO A 148 17.55 -1.93 17.70
CA PRO A 148 17.30 -0.51 17.82
C PRO A 148 16.72 0.11 16.54
N GLY A 149 15.56 0.74 16.64
CA GLY A 149 14.88 1.39 15.54
C GLY A 149 13.93 0.48 14.74
N ASN A 150 13.87 -0.82 15.04
CA ASN A 150 12.99 -1.78 14.38
C ASN A 150 11.78 -2.11 15.25
N GLY A 151 10.62 -2.21 14.58
CA GLY A 151 9.37 -2.73 15.14
C GLY A 151 9.04 -4.09 14.54
N ASN A 152 8.65 -5.03 15.40
CA ASN A 152 8.18 -6.34 15.01
C ASN A 152 6.66 -6.39 15.12
N TYR A 153 5.99 -6.74 14.02
CA TYR A 153 4.54 -6.84 13.90
C TYR A 153 4.14 -8.29 13.68
N VAL A 154 3.66 -8.94 14.73
CA VAL A 154 3.19 -10.34 14.66
C VAL A 154 1.70 -10.37 14.38
N ILE A 155 1.31 -10.99 13.28
CA ILE A 155 -0.07 -11.06 12.79
C ILE A 155 -0.47 -12.53 12.66
N ARG A 156 -1.65 -12.88 13.18
CA ARG A 156 -2.22 -14.22 13.05
C ARG A 156 -3.51 -14.15 12.24
N LEU A 157 -3.55 -14.88 11.14
CA LEU A 157 -4.67 -14.90 10.20
C LEU A 157 -5.17 -16.33 10.05
N ALA A 158 -6.48 -16.55 10.08
CA ALA A 158 -7.06 -17.87 9.90
C ALA A 158 -8.20 -17.88 8.87
N SER A 159 -8.37 -19.02 8.19
CA SER A 159 -9.52 -19.24 7.28
C SER A 159 -10.77 -19.70 8.03
N GLY A 160 -10.62 -20.29 9.22
CA GLY A 160 -11.69 -20.85 10.02
C GLY A 160 -11.45 -20.72 11.52
N GLU A 161 -12.10 -21.56 12.29
CA GLU A 161 -12.01 -21.59 13.74
C GLU A 161 -10.66 -22.17 14.22
N ILE A 162 -10.12 -21.58 15.29
CA ILE A 162 -8.90 -22.04 15.96
C ILE A 162 -9.26 -22.67 17.30
N GLY A 163 -8.71 -23.84 17.54
CA GLY A 163 -8.90 -24.61 18.77
C GLY A 163 -8.14 -24.03 19.96
N LYS A 164 -8.35 -24.64 21.13
CA LYS A 164 -7.65 -24.26 22.38
C LYS A 164 -6.15 -24.56 22.35
N ASP A 165 -5.72 -25.37 21.38
CA ASP A 165 -4.33 -25.72 21.08
C ASP A 165 -3.66 -24.75 20.11
N ASP A 166 -4.34 -23.64 19.78
CA ASP A 166 -3.90 -22.64 18.79
C ASP A 166 -3.72 -23.20 17.36
N LEU A 167 -4.44 -24.27 17.01
CA LEU A 167 -4.40 -24.90 15.69
C LEU A 167 -5.76 -24.85 15.00
N PRO A 168 -5.81 -24.90 13.64
CA PRO A 168 -7.07 -24.99 12.89
C PRO A 168 -7.91 -26.21 13.30
N THR A 169 -9.21 -26.06 13.45
CA THR A 169 -10.11 -27.14 13.89
C THR A 169 -10.64 -27.98 12.74
N ASN A 170 -10.96 -27.42 11.60
CA ASN A 170 -11.59 -28.13 10.49
C ASN A 170 -10.56 -28.49 9.40
N ILE A 171 -10.78 -29.65 8.78
CA ILE A 171 -9.96 -30.09 7.63
C ILE A 171 -10.06 -29.07 6.49
N GLY A 172 -8.91 -28.65 5.95
CA GLY A 172 -8.81 -27.63 4.92
C GLY A 172 -8.67 -26.21 5.45
N ASP A 173 -8.78 -25.99 6.77
CA ASP A 173 -8.51 -24.69 7.37
C ASP A 173 -7.01 -24.41 7.52
N TYR A 174 -6.69 -23.12 7.48
CA TYR A 174 -5.33 -22.58 7.59
C TYR A 174 -5.21 -21.61 8.76
N LEU A 175 -4.05 -21.59 9.39
CA LEU A 175 -3.55 -20.53 10.26
C LEU A 175 -2.23 -20.05 9.69
N VAL A 176 -2.14 -18.77 9.40
CA VAL A 176 -0.90 -18.11 8.98
C VAL A 176 -0.44 -17.21 10.12
N ARG A 177 0.81 -17.37 10.51
CA ARG A 177 1.52 -16.44 11.38
C ARG A 177 2.53 -15.68 10.52
N LEU A 178 2.37 -14.36 10.47
CA LEU A 178 3.31 -13.44 9.84
C LEU A 178 4.10 -12.73 10.93
N ASP A 179 5.39 -12.64 10.72
CA ASP A 179 6.32 -11.94 11.60
C ASP A 179 7.04 -10.88 10.74
N LEU A 180 6.50 -9.64 10.74
CA LEU A 180 6.91 -8.57 9.83
C LEU A 180 7.75 -7.55 10.58
N TYR A 181 8.82 -7.08 9.95
CA TYR A 181 9.69 -6.05 10.50
C TYR A 181 9.60 -4.76 9.68
N ASN A 182 9.45 -3.64 10.39
CA ASN A 182 9.50 -2.32 9.80
C ASN A 182 10.09 -1.31 10.81
N VAL A 183 10.14 -0.05 10.44
CA VAL A 183 10.57 1.02 11.35
C VAL A 183 9.72 0.99 12.61
N ALA A 184 10.37 1.18 13.77
CA ALA A 184 9.69 1.22 15.04
C ALA A 184 8.69 2.38 15.09
N ASP A 185 7.46 2.09 15.55
CA ASP A 185 6.46 3.11 15.79
C ASP A 185 6.83 3.93 17.03
N SER A 186 6.64 5.23 16.97
CA SER A 186 6.86 6.15 18.09
C SER A 186 5.88 5.95 19.25
N ASP A 187 4.70 5.37 18.98
CA ASP A 187 3.70 4.98 19.98
C ASP A 187 3.47 3.46 19.99
N PRO A 188 4.25 2.69 20.78
CA PRO A 188 4.15 1.23 20.83
C PRO A 188 2.76 0.69 21.22
N TRP A 189 1.94 1.48 21.92
CA TRP A 189 0.60 1.08 22.35
C TRP A 189 -0.45 1.19 21.25
N ASN A 190 -0.22 2.07 20.29
CA ASN A 190 -1.08 2.28 19.13
C ASN A 190 -0.34 2.05 17.82
N ALA A 191 0.70 1.21 17.85
CA ALA A 191 1.53 0.93 16.70
C ALA A 191 0.71 0.51 15.48
N THR A 192 1.05 1.09 14.35
CA THR A 192 0.38 0.92 13.08
C THR A 192 1.30 0.20 12.11
N LEU A 193 0.88 -0.96 11.60
CA LEU A 193 1.66 -1.68 10.59
C LEU A 193 1.83 -0.79 9.34
N PRO A 194 3.05 -0.46 8.94
CA PRO A 194 3.29 0.30 7.73
C PRO A 194 2.80 -0.45 6.48
N ALA A 195 2.12 0.28 5.59
CA ALA A 195 1.80 -0.24 4.27
C ALA A 195 3.08 -0.40 3.44
N GLY A 196 3.14 -1.42 2.59
CA GLY A 196 4.30 -1.70 1.76
C GLY A 196 4.38 -3.18 1.37
N GLU A 197 5.36 -3.50 0.57
CA GLU A 197 5.70 -4.87 0.21
C GLU A 197 6.84 -5.36 1.10
N TYR A 198 6.65 -6.54 1.70
CA TYR A 198 7.60 -7.20 2.58
C TYR A 198 8.14 -8.45 1.89
N HIS A 199 9.44 -8.64 1.93
CA HIS A 199 10.15 -9.76 1.32
C HIS A 199 10.73 -10.70 2.39
N ALA A 200 11.19 -11.88 1.98
CA ALA A 200 11.94 -12.75 2.87
C ALA A 200 13.22 -12.04 3.34
N GLY A 201 13.42 -11.96 4.65
CA GLY A 201 14.63 -11.39 5.24
C GLY A 201 15.80 -12.36 5.11
N GLU A 202 16.96 -11.87 4.70
CA GLU A 202 18.22 -12.63 4.73
C GLU A 202 18.84 -12.63 6.14
N GLU A 203 18.52 -11.61 6.93
CA GLU A 203 18.96 -11.41 8.31
C GLU A 203 17.75 -11.22 9.24
N THR A 204 17.94 -11.52 10.51
CA THR A 204 16.90 -11.32 11.53
C THR A 204 16.56 -9.83 11.68
N ALA A 205 15.25 -9.53 11.78
CA ALA A 205 14.72 -8.19 12.04
C ALA A 205 15.04 -7.13 10.95
N GLN A 206 15.22 -7.52 9.70
CA GLN A 206 15.46 -6.58 8.60
C GLN A 206 14.19 -5.78 8.27
N ILE A 207 14.31 -4.43 8.18
CA ILE A 207 13.19 -3.53 7.83
C ILE A 207 12.67 -3.83 6.43
N GLY A 208 11.31 -3.89 6.28
CA GLY A 208 10.65 -4.22 5.03
C GLY A 208 10.67 -5.71 4.71
N CYS A 209 11.00 -6.56 5.70
CA CYS A 209 11.08 -7.99 5.53
C CYS A 209 10.16 -8.74 6.49
N TRP A 210 9.91 -10.01 6.18
CA TRP A 210 9.34 -10.97 7.11
C TRP A 210 10.40 -12.02 7.49
N ASP A 211 10.27 -12.54 8.70
CA ASP A 211 11.22 -13.51 9.27
C ASP A 211 10.91 -14.92 8.78
N VAL A 212 11.89 -15.57 8.13
CA VAL A 212 11.76 -16.92 7.57
C VAL A 212 11.66 -18.02 8.64
N GLU A 213 12.14 -17.78 9.85
CA GLU A 213 12.12 -18.76 10.92
C GLU A 213 10.79 -18.77 11.69
N THR A 214 10.15 -17.60 11.78
CA THR A 214 8.93 -17.40 12.59
C THR A 214 7.66 -17.18 11.78
N THR A 215 7.78 -16.86 10.48
CA THR A 215 6.64 -16.83 9.55
C THR A 215 6.33 -18.24 9.07
N ASN A 216 5.10 -18.72 9.36
CA ASN A 216 4.72 -20.10 9.09
C ASN A 216 3.23 -20.28 8.83
N VAL A 217 2.90 -21.43 8.24
CA VAL A 217 1.53 -21.83 7.90
C VAL A 217 1.21 -23.18 8.53
N PHE A 218 0.09 -23.25 9.22
CA PHE A 218 -0.49 -24.49 9.74
C PHE A 218 -1.71 -24.85 8.90
N THR A 219 -1.78 -26.10 8.46
CA THR A 219 -2.92 -26.60 7.67
C THR A 219 -3.48 -27.85 8.35
N ARG A 220 -4.78 -27.86 8.63
CA ARG A 220 -5.46 -29.06 9.12
C ARG A 220 -5.75 -30.00 7.94
N ILE A 221 -5.14 -31.18 7.91
CA ILE A 221 -5.28 -32.16 6.84
C ILE A 221 -6.12 -33.38 7.23
N SER A 222 -6.30 -33.63 8.54
CA SER A 222 -7.12 -34.73 9.05
C SER A 222 -7.65 -34.44 10.44
N SER A 223 -8.59 -35.26 10.91
CA SER A 223 -9.16 -35.19 12.26
C SER A 223 -8.28 -35.83 13.35
N ASP A 224 -7.11 -36.40 12.99
CA ASP A 224 -6.17 -36.97 13.97
C ASP A 224 -5.62 -35.84 14.86
N PRO A 225 -5.81 -35.88 16.18
CA PRO A 225 -5.30 -34.84 17.07
C PRO A 225 -3.77 -34.74 17.10
N ALA A 226 -3.08 -35.85 16.87
CA ALA A 226 -1.61 -35.91 16.96
C ALA A 226 -0.91 -35.55 15.64
N ASN A 227 -1.49 -35.95 14.49
CA ASN A 227 -0.86 -35.83 13.18
C ASN A 227 -1.75 -35.13 12.15
N GLY A 228 -2.83 -34.53 12.59
CA GLY A 228 -3.83 -33.91 11.69
C GLY A 228 -3.49 -32.50 11.20
N VAL A 229 -2.39 -31.90 11.67
CA VAL A 229 -1.93 -30.57 11.24
C VAL A 229 -0.55 -30.67 10.64
N VAL A 230 -0.42 -30.13 9.44
CA VAL A 230 0.87 -29.95 8.75
C VAL A 230 1.39 -28.56 9.09
N TYR A 231 2.63 -28.51 9.51
CA TYR A 231 3.41 -27.30 9.69
C TYR A 231 4.26 -27.05 8.46
N SER A 232 4.16 -25.87 7.88
CA SER A 232 4.92 -25.49 6.70
C SER A 232 5.74 -24.24 7.00
N TYR A 233 7.03 -24.33 6.72
CA TYR A 233 7.89 -23.15 6.71
C TYR A 233 7.69 -22.35 5.43
N VAL A 234 7.69 -21.04 5.55
CA VAL A 234 7.70 -20.14 4.41
C VAL A 234 9.15 -19.92 3.99
N THR A 235 9.46 -20.19 2.73
CA THR A 235 10.85 -20.15 2.23
C THR A 235 11.09 -19.01 1.25
N GLY A 236 10.06 -18.30 0.86
CA GLY A 236 10.15 -17.19 -0.08
C GLY A 236 8.78 -16.60 -0.38
N GLY A 237 8.78 -15.60 -1.22
CA GLY A 237 7.58 -14.90 -1.66
C GLY A 237 7.47 -13.49 -1.12
N THR A 238 6.30 -12.90 -1.26
CA THR A 238 6.03 -11.51 -0.86
C THR A 238 4.76 -11.40 -0.04
N VAL A 239 4.74 -10.41 0.86
CA VAL A 239 3.55 -9.99 1.61
C VAL A 239 3.31 -8.53 1.30
N LEU A 240 2.21 -8.20 0.63
CA LEU A 240 1.80 -6.84 0.34
C LEU A 240 0.77 -6.39 1.37
N VAL A 241 1.10 -5.35 2.13
CA VAL A 241 0.21 -4.71 3.09
C VAL A 241 -0.32 -3.41 2.50
N GLN A 242 -1.63 -3.30 2.41
CA GLN A 242 -2.32 -2.08 2.03
C GLN A 242 -3.19 -1.61 3.18
N ARG A 243 -3.30 -0.29 3.35
CA ARG A 243 -4.11 0.32 4.41
C ARG A 243 -5.05 1.36 3.83
N LYS A 244 -6.32 1.28 4.24
CA LYS A 244 -7.35 2.28 3.93
C LYS A 244 -8.02 2.67 5.25
N GLY A 245 -7.73 3.86 5.77
CA GLY A 245 -8.16 4.25 7.11
C GLY A 245 -7.66 3.24 8.17
N ASP A 246 -8.57 2.63 8.91
CA ASP A 246 -8.27 1.61 9.93
C ASP A 246 -8.34 0.17 9.40
N THR A 247 -8.60 0.00 8.10
CA THR A 247 -8.72 -1.31 7.47
C THR A 247 -7.44 -1.68 6.75
N TYR A 248 -6.98 -2.92 7.00
CA TYR A 248 -5.84 -3.52 6.30
C TYR A 248 -6.30 -4.56 5.31
N THR A 249 -5.65 -4.59 4.15
CA THR A 249 -5.71 -5.71 3.21
C THR A 249 -4.30 -6.26 3.06
N ILE A 250 -4.15 -7.57 3.29
CA ILE A 250 -2.86 -8.25 3.21
C ILE A 250 -2.97 -9.30 2.12
N ASP A 251 -2.14 -9.19 1.10
CA ASP A 251 -2.00 -10.17 0.01
C ASP A 251 -0.68 -10.90 0.18
N MET A 252 -0.73 -12.22 0.11
CA MET A 252 0.42 -13.09 0.37
C MET A 252 0.62 -14.02 -0.80
N ASP A 253 1.78 -13.96 -1.42
CA ASP A 253 2.27 -14.93 -2.41
C ASP A 253 3.49 -15.63 -1.82
N LEU A 254 3.25 -16.74 -1.13
CA LEU A 254 4.24 -17.41 -0.29
C LEU A 254 4.62 -18.78 -0.84
N SER A 255 5.92 -19.04 -0.89
CA SER A 255 6.46 -20.38 -1.19
C SER A 255 6.60 -21.18 0.09
N LEU A 256 6.06 -22.40 0.11
CA LEU A 256 6.02 -23.25 1.30
C LEU A 256 6.86 -24.53 1.10
N ILE A 257 7.54 -24.94 2.18
CA ILE A 257 8.08 -26.30 2.31
C ILE A 257 7.32 -27.00 3.45
N HIS A 258 6.70 -28.12 3.14
CA HIS A 258 6.12 -29.02 4.14
C HIS A 258 7.20 -29.90 4.78
N ILE A 259 7.14 -29.99 6.08
CA ILE A 259 8.01 -30.90 6.86
C ILE A 259 7.15 -31.99 7.49
#